data_97449ef2e36bf9292862f0a714c45b86
#
_entry.id   97449ef2e36bf9292862f0a714c45b86
#
_cell.length_a   1.000
_cell.length_b   1.000
_cell.length_c   1.000
_cell.angle_alpha   90.00
_cell.angle_beta   90.00
_cell.angle_gamma   90.00
#
_symmetry.space_group_name_H-M   'P 1'
#
loop_
_entity.id
_entity.type
_entity.pdbx_description
1 polymer ?
#
loop_
_entity_poly.entity_id
_entity_poly.type
_entity_poly.pdbx_seq_one_letter_code
_entity_poly.pdbx_strand_id
1 'polypeptide(L)'
;MKSLRWYVTLTILCLTSAAVAGKGLTTRIVLTAPDLASPIEIVDGSVLNSFVVWSGPGVDMNSQEQTEGFIVDWPRGVVSERPDGLPRYEVSFYATHANRPLESQEEHLAYVVSYAFDAARGEGYVYLPGKGDAHYALNVGTIFRGREGHWFRATEAWNRTVMKALSGRR
;
A
#
# COMPACT_ATOMS: atom_id res chain seq x y z
N MET A 1 -18.05 17.12 -65.14
CA MET A 1 -17.38 17.75 -63.97
C MET A 1 -17.88 17.03 -62.72
N LYS A 2 -17.09 16.14 -62.15
CA LYS A 2 -17.46 15.35 -60.95
C LYS A 2 -16.72 15.95 -59.76
N SER A 3 -17.47 16.51 -58.81
CA SER A 3 -16.95 17.09 -57.59
C SER A 3 -16.55 15.96 -56.59
N LEU A 4 -15.27 15.86 -56.33
CA LEU A 4 -14.69 14.96 -55.34
C LEU A 4 -14.88 15.58 -53.94
N ARG A 5 -15.79 15.02 -53.14
CA ARG A 5 -15.98 15.42 -51.74
C ARG A 5 -14.95 14.70 -50.89
N TRP A 6 -14.02 15.44 -50.33
CA TRP A 6 -13.09 14.98 -49.32
C TRP A 6 -13.80 14.90 -47.96
N TYR A 7 -13.97 13.70 -47.46
CA TYR A 7 -14.39 13.49 -46.08
C TYR A 7 -13.13 13.46 -45.21
N VAL A 8 -12.90 14.52 -44.45
CA VAL A 8 -11.88 14.54 -43.39
C VAL A 8 -12.50 13.85 -42.20
N THR A 9 -12.08 12.60 -41.94
CA THR A 9 -12.46 11.86 -40.75
C THR A 9 -11.54 12.32 -39.64
N LEU A 10 -12.04 13.20 -38.77
CA LEU A 10 -11.35 13.65 -37.57
C LEU A 10 -11.44 12.53 -36.53
N THR A 11 -10.39 11.70 -36.43
CA THR A 11 -10.28 10.70 -35.39
C THR A 11 -9.88 11.40 -34.08
N ILE A 12 -10.86 11.70 -33.23
CA ILE A 12 -10.62 12.17 -31.87
C ILE A 12 -10.09 11.00 -31.10
N LEU A 13 -8.77 10.97 -30.88
CA LEU A 13 -8.12 10.05 -29.99
C LEU A 13 -8.44 10.51 -28.56
N CYS A 14 -9.52 9.99 -27.99
CA CYS A 14 -9.81 10.13 -26.56
C CYS A 14 -8.74 9.39 -25.80
N LEU A 15 -7.69 10.11 -25.39
CA LEU A 15 -6.82 9.70 -24.29
C LEU A 15 -7.70 9.68 -23.05
N THR A 16 -8.29 8.53 -22.77
CA THR A 16 -8.83 8.22 -21.44
C THR A 16 -7.63 8.10 -20.51
N SER A 17 -7.18 9.24 -19.96
CA SER A 17 -6.45 9.21 -18.73
C SER A 17 -7.34 8.46 -17.76
N ALA A 18 -6.98 7.22 -17.43
CA ALA A 18 -7.56 6.53 -16.29
C ALA A 18 -7.32 7.44 -15.09
N ALA A 19 -8.33 8.23 -14.77
CA ALA A 19 -8.36 8.91 -13.49
C ALA A 19 -8.34 7.78 -12.48
N VAL A 20 -7.17 7.48 -11.93
CA VAL A 20 -7.05 6.84 -10.65
C VAL A 20 -7.86 7.76 -9.75
N ALA A 21 -9.11 7.39 -9.51
CA ALA A 21 -9.99 8.10 -8.59
C ALA A 21 -9.33 7.95 -7.22
N GLY A 22 -8.36 8.85 -6.98
CA GLY A 22 -7.40 8.72 -5.92
C GLY A 22 -8.10 8.85 -4.58
N LYS A 23 -8.14 7.78 -3.84
CA LYS A 23 -8.49 7.81 -2.41
C LYS A 23 -7.46 8.61 -1.61
N GLY A 24 -6.30 8.90 -2.18
CA GLY A 24 -5.24 9.69 -1.58
C GLY A 24 -3.85 9.33 -2.09
N LEU A 25 -2.89 10.16 -1.76
CA LEU A 25 -1.47 9.91 -2.00
C LEU A 25 -0.81 9.57 -0.67
N THR A 26 -0.03 8.50 -0.63
CA THR A 26 0.79 8.19 0.55
C THR A 26 1.87 9.27 0.68
N THR A 27 1.91 9.92 1.83
CA THR A 27 2.83 11.02 2.11
C THR A 27 3.97 10.60 3.02
N ARG A 28 3.71 9.58 3.88
CA ARG A 28 4.66 9.11 4.87
C ARG A 28 4.30 7.70 5.30
N ILE A 29 5.33 6.88 5.56
CA ILE A 29 5.20 5.58 6.20
C ILE A 29 6.02 5.63 7.49
N VAL A 30 5.43 5.22 8.60
CA VAL A 30 6.09 5.25 9.92
C VAL A 30 6.15 3.84 10.49
N LEU A 31 7.35 3.42 10.90
CA LEU A 31 7.56 2.17 11.63
C LEU A 31 7.81 2.50 13.10
N THR A 32 7.07 1.83 13.98
CA THR A 32 7.26 1.88 15.42
C THR A 32 7.41 0.47 16.00
N ALA A 33 8.22 0.35 17.04
CA ALA A 33 8.35 -0.88 17.83
C ALA A 33 8.86 -0.52 19.25
N PRO A 34 8.61 -1.37 20.26
CA PRO A 34 9.06 -1.10 21.62
C PRO A 34 10.59 -1.02 21.79
N ASP A 35 11.33 -1.69 20.92
CA ASP A 35 12.80 -1.74 20.90
C ASP A 35 13.43 -0.64 20.03
N LEU A 36 12.64 0.14 19.33
CA LEU A 36 13.12 1.30 18.59
C LEU A 36 13.20 2.54 19.48
N ALA A 37 14.37 3.17 19.56
CA ALA A 37 14.57 4.41 20.33
C ALA A 37 13.68 5.56 19.85
N SER A 38 13.31 5.55 18.58
CA SER A 38 12.37 6.52 17.96
C SER A 38 11.73 5.91 16.73
N PRO A 39 10.54 6.38 16.33
CA PRO A 39 9.91 5.99 15.06
C PRO A 39 10.84 6.20 13.87
N ILE A 40 10.72 5.32 12.88
CA ILE A 40 11.42 5.46 11.60
C ILE A 40 10.42 5.96 10.57
N GLU A 41 10.71 7.11 9.99
CA GLU A 41 9.89 7.69 8.94
C GLU A 41 10.50 7.45 7.56
N ILE A 42 9.66 7.01 6.64
CA ILE A 42 9.99 6.85 5.22
C ILE A 42 9.18 7.93 4.48
N VAL A 43 9.90 8.89 3.90
CA VAL A 43 9.34 10.02 3.15
C VAL A 43 9.90 10.10 1.71
N ASP A 44 10.72 9.14 1.33
CA ASP A 44 11.26 9.06 -0.03
C ASP A 44 10.13 8.79 -1.04
N GLY A 45 9.90 9.74 -1.94
CA GLY A 45 8.81 9.65 -2.92
C GLY A 45 8.88 8.41 -3.81
N SER A 46 10.07 7.89 -4.11
CA SER A 46 10.24 6.66 -4.90
C SER A 46 9.71 5.44 -4.14
N VAL A 47 9.90 5.41 -2.82
CA VAL A 47 9.37 4.37 -1.94
C VAL A 47 7.86 4.53 -1.76
N LEU A 48 7.39 5.76 -1.48
CA LEU A 48 5.98 6.03 -1.26
C LEU A 48 5.12 5.68 -2.49
N ASN A 49 5.61 6.00 -3.69
CA ASN A 49 4.94 5.66 -4.94
C ASN A 49 4.90 4.14 -5.21
N SER A 50 5.86 3.39 -4.66
CA SER A 50 5.91 1.93 -4.81
C SER A 50 5.02 1.19 -3.82
N PHE A 51 4.67 1.82 -2.70
CA PHE A 51 3.88 1.20 -1.63
C PHE A 51 2.62 2.04 -1.32
N VAL A 52 1.78 2.17 -2.32
CA VAL A 52 0.51 2.88 -2.20
C VAL A 52 -0.48 2.00 -1.45
N VAL A 53 -1.05 2.51 -0.36
CA VAL A 53 -1.97 1.78 0.51
C VAL A 53 -3.26 1.32 -0.21
N TRP A 54 -3.59 2.01 -1.31
CA TRP A 54 -4.77 1.73 -2.13
C TRP A 54 -4.55 0.66 -3.21
N SER A 55 -3.32 0.22 -3.41
CA SER A 55 -2.92 -0.84 -4.36
C SER A 55 -2.87 -2.18 -3.63
N GLY A 56 -3.95 -2.60 -3.07
CA GLY A 56 -4.08 -3.92 -2.45
C GLY A 56 -5.00 -4.80 -3.29
N PRO A 57 -5.37 -6.00 -2.81
CA PRO A 57 -6.41 -6.83 -3.40
C PRO A 57 -7.77 -6.17 -3.21
N GLY A 58 -7.78 -4.88 -3.29
CA GLY A 58 -8.95 -4.09 -3.49
C GLY A 58 -9.47 -4.40 -4.87
N VAL A 59 -10.73 -4.38 -4.99
CA VAL A 59 -11.45 -4.50 -6.23
C VAL A 59 -11.02 -3.33 -7.08
N ASP A 60 -10.23 -3.56 -8.13
CA ASP A 60 -10.22 -2.65 -9.24
C ASP A 60 -11.64 -2.65 -9.85
N MET A 61 -11.94 -1.68 -10.71
CA MET A 61 -13.26 -1.60 -11.34
C MET A 61 -13.61 -2.81 -12.22
N ASN A 62 -12.65 -3.71 -12.47
CA ASN A 62 -12.78 -4.92 -13.28
C ASN A 62 -12.76 -6.20 -12.43
N SER A 63 -12.80 -6.09 -11.11
CA SER A 63 -12.71 -7.20 -10.16
C SER A 63 -11.43 -8.02 -10.27
N GLN A 64 -10.36 -7.44 -10.82
CA GLN A 64 -9.05 -8.07 -10.88
C GLN A 64 -8.25 -7.77 -9.61
N GLU A 65 -7.65 -8.79 -9.04
CA GLU A 65 -6.80 -8.66 -7.87
C GLU A 65 -5.50 -7.95 -8.26
N GLN A 66 -5.26 -6.76 -7.70
CA GLN A 66 -4.00 -6.07 -7.89
C GLN A 66 -2.94 -6.68 -6.97
N THR A 67 -1.89 -7.22 -7.56
CA THR A 67 -0.81 -7.90 -6.85
C THR A 67 0.45 -7.06 -6.71
N GLU A 68 0.54 -5.95 -7.45
CA GLU A 68 1.71 -5.07 -7.50
C GLU A 68 1.52 -3.79 -6.67
N GLY A 69 2.62 -3.25 -6.18
CA GLY A 69 2.64 -1.94 -5.49
C GLY A 69 2.17 -1.97 -4.04
N PHE A 70 2.03 -3.15 -3.43
CA PHE A 70 1.71 -3.28 -2.03
C PHE A 70 2.77 -4.09 -1.26
N ILE A 71 2.59 -4.15 0.07
CA ILE A 71 3.55 -4.79 0.96
C ILE A 71 3.33 -6.30 1.12
N VAL A 72 2.17 -6.81 0.72
CA VAL A 72 1.76 -8.22 0.84
C VAL A 72 1.95 -8.96 -0.47
N ASP A 73 2.54 -10.14 -0.39
CA ASP A 73 2.63 -11.11 -1.50
C ASP A 73 1.35 -11.95 -1.55
N TRP A 74 0.34 -11.44 -2.22
CA TRP A 74 -0.99 -12.05 -2.29
C TRP A 74 -1.00 -13.45 -2.93
N PRO A 75 -0.25 -13.72 -4.02
CA PRO A 75 -0.20 -15.04 -4.63
C PRO A 75 0.23 -16.17 -3.68
N ARG A 76 1.02 -15.85 -2.66
CA ARG A 76 1.46 -16.84 -1.66
C ARG A 76 0.41 -17.14 -0.59
N GLY A 77 -0.69 -16.40 -0.57
CA GLY A 77 -1.82 -16.64 0.32
C GLY A 77 -1.55 -16.38 1.80
N VAL A 78 -2.47 -16.85 2.62
CA VAL A 78 -2.41 -16.73 4.08
C VAL A 78 -1.31 -17.64 4.63
N VAL A 79 -0.53 -17.15 5.58
CA VAL A 79 0.43 -17.96 6.35
C VAL A 79 -0.33 -18.79 7.38
N SER A 80 -0.18 -20.13 7.30
CA SER A 80 -0.91 -21.07 8.15
C SER A 80 -0.46 -21.02 9.61
N GLU A 81 0.81 -20.68 9.86
CA GLU A 81 1.38 -20.60 11.19
C GLU A 81 1.76 -19.16 11.50
N ARG A 82 1.35 -18.69 12.69
CA ARG A 82 1.71 -17.36 13.16
C ARG A 82 3.22 -17.27 13.32
N PRO A 83 3.88 -16.22 12.80
CA PRO A 83 5.32 -16.01 13.01
C PRO A 83 5.57 -15.51 14.45
N ASP A 84 5.70 -16.44 15.41
CA ASP A 84 5.94 -16.12 16.80
C ASP A 84 7.43 -15.89 17.09
N GLY A 85 7.73 -15.08 18.13
CA GLY A 85 9.09 -14.79 18.56
C GLY A 85 9.90 -13.85 17.67
N LEU A 86 9.32 -13.35 16.58
CA LEU A 86 9.97 -12.38 15.70
C LEU A 86 9.80 -10.95 16.21
N PRO A 87 10.79 -10.06 15.99
CA PRO A 87 10.60 -8.63 16.18
C PRO A 87 9.40 -8.12 15.39
N ARG A 88 8.57 -7.31 16.02
CA ARG A 88 7.33 -6.76 15.42
C ARG A 88 7.39 -5.25 15.34
N TYR A 89 6.97 -4.75 14.21
CA TYR A 89 6.86 -3.34 13.92
C TYR A 89 5.41 -3.02 13.59
N GLU A 90 4.87 -1.97 14.17
CA GLU A 90 3.66 -1.35 13.66
C GLU A 90 4.04 -0.44 12.48
N VAL A 91 3.32 -0.57 11.39
CA VAL A 91 3.56 0.20 10.17
C VAL A 91 2.32 1.03 9.86
N SER A 92 2.46 2.34 10.02
CA SER A 92 1.42 3.32 9.81
C SER A 92 1.60 4.03 8.47
N PHE A 93 0.57 4.02 7.64
CA PHE A 93 0.53 4.71 6.35
C PHE A 93 -0.27 6.01 6.51
N TYR A 94 0.37 7.12 6.21
CA TYR A 94 -0.26 8.43 6.17
C TYR A 94 -0.52 8.86 4.74
N ALA A 95 -1.65 9.51 4.51
CA ALA A 95 -2.06 9.91 3.18
C ALA A 95 -2.77 11.27 3.21
N THR A 96 -2.84 11.91 2.05
CA THR A 96 -3.68 13.08 1.80
C THR A 96 -4.83 12.74 0.86
N HIS A 97 -5.91 13.49 0.90
CA HIS A 97 -7.04 13.29 -0.02
C HIS A 97 -6.73 13.88 -1.40
N ALA A 98 -6.64 13.05 -2.43
CA ALA A 98 -6.30 13.47 -3.80
C ALA A 98 -7.29 14.49 -4.42
N ASN A 99 -8.52 14.57 -3.92
CA ASN A 99 -9.58 15.40 -4.48
C ASN A 99 -9.75 16.76 -3.78
N ARG A 100 -8.82 17.13 -2.90
CA ARG A 100 -8.83 18.46 -2.26
C ARG A 100 -7.75 19.36 -2.85
N PRO A 101 -7.94 20.67 -2.91
CA PRO A 101 -6.87 21.60 -3.27
C PRO A 101 -5.65 21.38 -2.38
N LEU A 102 -4.44 21.48 -2.94
CA LEU A 102 -3.17 21.23 -2.22
C LEU A 102 -3.08 22.00 -0.88
N GLU A 103 -3.64 23.21 -0.84
CA GLU A 103 -3.65 24.10 0.33
C GLU A 103 -4.53 23.60 1.49
N SER A 104 -5.42 22.63 1.23
CA SER A 104 -6.34 22.04 2.21
C SER A 104 -6.12 20.54 2.42
N GLN A 105 -5.00 20.01 1.96
CA GLN A 105 -4.67 18.59 2.12
C GLN A 105 -4.05 18.34 3.49
N GLU A 106 -4.88 18.02 4.46
CA GLU A 106 -4.42 17.52 5.75
C GLU A 106 -3.99 16.07 5.62
N GLU A 107 -2.79 15.76 6.12
CA GLU A 107 -2.32 14.39 6.28
C GLU A 107 -3.17 13.67 7.33
N HIS A 108 -3.58 12.46 7.07
CA HIS A 108 -4.31 11.63 8.02
C HIS A 108 -3.77 10.20 8.01
N LEU A 109 -3.92 9.51 9.14
CA LEU A 109 -3.62 8.09 9.25
C LEU A 109 -4.63 7.31 8.40
N ALA A 110 -4.14 6.65 7.35
CA ALA A 110 -4.99 5.97 6.38
C ALA A 110 -5.08 4.46 6.64
N TYR A 111 -3.99 3.85 7.10
CA TYR A 111 -3.89 2.40 7.26
C TYR A 111 -2.79 1.99 8.23
N VAL A 112 -2.98 0.92 8.97
CA VAL A 112 -1.98 0.38 9.90
C VAL A 112 -1.91 -1.14 9.78
N VAL A 113 -0.71 -1.68 9.71
CA VAL A 113 -0.45 -3.13 9.73
C VAL A 113 0.66 -3.46 10.74
N SER A 114 0.75 -4.74 11.13
CA SER A 114 1.95 -5.22 11.80
C SER A 114 2.87 -5.89 10.80
N TYR A 115 4.17 -5.67 10.96
CA TYR A 115 5.22 -6.32 10.18
C TYR A 115 6.16 -7.08 11.11
N ALA A 116 6.56 -8.29 10.71
CA ALA A 116 7.57 -9.09 11.41
C ALA A 116 8.60 -9.58 10.40
N PHE A 117 9.86 -9.71 10.81
CA PHE A 117 10.93 -10.16 9.93
C PHE A 117 11.73 -11.30 10.56
N ASP A 118 11.85 -12.41 9.83
CA ASP A 118 12.70 -13.53 10.18
C ASP A 118 14.06 -13.38 9.48
N ALA A 119 15.04 -12.91 10.23
CA ALA A 119 16.39 -12.70 9.71
C ALA A 119 17.09 -14.02 9.31
N ALA A 120 16.73 -15.15 9.93
CA ALA A 120 17.32 -16.45 9.62
C ALA A 120 16.85 -16.99 8.27
N ARG A 121 15.61 -16.67 7.90
CA ARG A 121 15.01 -17.09 6.62
C ARG A 121 15.05 -16.01 5.56
N GLY A 122 15.33 -14.75 5.94
CA GLY A 122 15.22 -13.60 5.04
C GLY A 122 13.78 -13.29 4.63
N GLU A 123 12.79 -13.71 5.43
CA GLU A 123 11.38 -13.59 5.11
C GLU A 123 10.69 -12.56 6.02
N GLY A 124 9.85 -11.73 5.43
CA GLY A 124 8.98 -10.81 6.15
C GLY A 124 7.52 -11.28 6.12
N TYR A 125 6.79 -10.85 7.13
CA TYR A 125 5.39 -11.18 7.33
C TYR A 125 4.59 -9.92 7.65
N VAL A 126 3.39 -9.81 7.10
CA VAL A 126 2.46 -8.71 7.34
C VAL A 126 1.20 -9.27 7.98
N TYR A 127 0.78 -8.70 9.09
CA TYR A 127 -0.52 -8.97 9.69
C TYR A 127 -1.49 -7.83 9.39
N LEU A 128 -2.64 -8.20 8.88
CA LEU A 128 -3.74 -7.26 8.69
C LEU A 128 -4.64 -7.35 9.92
N PRO A 129 -4.75 -6.27 10.74
CA PRO A 129 -5.54 -6.29 11.95
C PRO A 129 -6.95 -6.81 11.73
N GLY A 130 -7.34 -7.79 12.55
CA GLY A 130 -8.64 -8.44 12.52
C GLY A 130 -9.66 -7.81 13.44
N LYS A 131 -10.89 -8.30 13.38
CA LYS A 131 -11.98 -7.83 14.25
C LYS A 131 -11.61 -7.95 15.72
N GLY A 132 -11.62 -6.83 16.42
CA GLY A 132 -11.23 -6.73 17.83
C GLY A 132 -9.81 -6.21 18.05
N ASP A 133 -8.97 -6.18 17.02
CA ASP A 133 -7.64 -5.56 17.10
C ASP A 133 -7.73 -4.03 17.01
N ALA A 134 -6.70 -3.36 17.50
CA ALA A 134 -6.48 -1.94 17.22
C ALA A 134 -6.42 -1.70 15.70
N HIS A 135 -6.90 -0.55 15.26
CA HIS A 135 -6.90 -0.13 13.85
C HIS A 135 -7.79 -0.93 12.88
N TYR A 136 -8.50 -1.99 13.34
CA TYR A 136 -9.40 -2.74 12.46
C TYR A 136 -10.45 -1.84 11.80
N ALA A 137 -11.11 -0.97 12.58
CA ALA A 137 -12.16 -0.08 12.05
C ALA A 137 -11.61 0.91 11.01
N LEU A 138 -10.39 1.39 11.20
CA LEU A 138 -9.69 2.23 10.24
C LEU A 138 -9.41 1.46 8.94
N ASN A 139 -8.83 0.29 9.05
CA ASN A 139 -8.36 -0.51 7.93
C ASN A 139 -9.52 -1.03 7.08
N VAL A 140 -10.56 -1.59 7.71
CA VAL A 140 -11.70 -2.18 6.99
C VAL A 140 -12.51 -1.15 6.21
N GLY A 141 -12.47 0.11 6.63
CA GLY A 141 -13.06 1.23 5.91
C GLY A 141 -12.27 1.65 4.67
N THR A 142 -11.02 1.25 4.60
CA THR A 142 -10.06 1.67 3.57
C THR A 142 -9.98 0.67 2.42
N ILE A 143 -9.55 -0.55 2.69
CA ILE A 143 -9.41 -1.66 1.72
C ILE A 143 -9.53 -3.02 2.46
N PHE A 144 -9.23 -4.11 1.84
CA PHE A 144 -9.02 -5.46 2.43
C PHE A 144 -10.24 -6.12 3.08
N ARG A 145 -11.38 -5.96 2.51
CA ARG A 145 -12.55 -6.68 3.01
C ARG A 145 -12.35 -8.20 2.89
N GLY A 146 -12.41 -8.88 4.04
CA GLY A 146 -12.30 -10.34 4.12
C GLY A 146 -10.87 -10.89 4.15
N ARG A 147 -9.85 -10.03 4.31
CA ARG A 147 -8.45 -10.44 4.47
C ARG A 147 -7.92 -10.13 5.87
N GLU A 148 -8.70 -9.44 6.68
CA GLU A 148 -8.35 -9.03 8.03
C GLU A 148 -8.23 -10.22 8.97
N GLY A 149 -7.37 -10.11 9.98
CA GLY A 149 -7.13 -11.14 10.98
C GLY A 149 -6.13 -12.23 10.56
N HIS A 150 -5.46 -12.05 9.42
CA HIS A 150 -4.53 -13.05 8.90
C HIS A 150 -3.12 -12.49 8.71
N TRP A 151 -2.16 -13.41 8.80
CA TRP A 151 -0.76 -13.19 8.43
C TRP A 151 -0.55 -13.57 6.96
N PHE A 152 0.26 -12.77 6.28
CA PHE A 152 0.68 -12.98 4.89
C PHE A 152 2.21 -12.85 4.80
N ARG A 153 2.80 -13.37 3.75
CA ARG A 153 4.19 -13.05 3.43
C ARG A 153 4.27 -11.63 2.89
N ALA A 154 5.32 -10.94 3.28
CA ALA A 154 5.63 -9.63 2.71
C ALA A 154 6.30 -9.80 1.34
N THR A 155 6.12 -8.81 0.46
CA THR A 155 6.88 -8.75 -0.79
C THR A 155 8.37 -8.56 -0.51
N GLU A 156 9.22 -9.06 -1.40
CA GLU A 156 10.68 -8.85 -1.29
C GLU A 156 11.05 -7.38 -1.36
N ALA A 157 10.34 -6.59 -2.18
CA ALA A 157 10.56 -5.15 -2.29
C ALA A 157 10.30 -4.45 -0.94
N TRP A 158 9.23 -4.83 -0.25
CA TRP A 158 8.93 -4.31 1.08
C TRP A 158 10.00 -4.73 2.10
N ASN A 159 10.38 -6.00 2.11
CA ASN A 159 11.42 -6.50 3.02
C ASN A 159 12.72 -5.70 2.86
N ARG A 160 13.19 -5.48 1.63
CA ARG A 160 14.39 -4.67 1.36
C ARG A 160 14.25 -3.24 1.86
N THR A 161 13.09 -2.64 1.66
CA THR A 161 12.81 -1.25 2.10
C THR A 161 12.88 -1.13 3.62
N VAL A 162 12.21 -2.01 4.34
CA VAL A 162 12.22 -1.99 5.81
C VAL A 162 13.63 -2.26 6.35
N MET A 163 14.31 -3.27 5.82
CA MET A 163 15.67 -3.60 6.27
C MET A 163 16.66 -2.46 6.03
N LYS A 164 16.55 -1.76 4.90
CA LYS A 164 17.34 -0.55 4.63
C LYS A 164 17.04 0.55 5.65
N ALA A 165 15.77 0.80 5.95
CA ALA A 165 15.36 1.81 6.92
C ALA A 165 15.86 1.48 8.34
N LEU A 166 15.80 0.22 8.77
CA LEU A 166 16.31 -0.25 10.06
C LEU A 166 17.85 -0.17 10.15
N SER A 167 18.57 -0.50 9.07
CA SER A 167 20.05 -0.51 9.07
C SER A 167 20.67 0.89 9.02
N GLY A 168 19.99 1.87 8.46
CA GLY A 168 20.47 3.26 8.36
C GLY A 168 20.55 4.01 9.69
N ARG A 169 20.18 3.37 10.81
CA ARG A 169 20.17 3.95 12.18
C ARG A 169 21.12 3.24 13.17
N ARG A 170 21.98 2.36 12.69
CA ARG A 170 23.04 1.75 13.51
C ARG A 170 24.29 2.57 13.53
#